data_dc334cbb8c3ba757c5aeed4d26cda2b8
#
_entry.id   dc334cbb8c3ba757c5aeed4d26cda2b8
#
_cell.length_a   1.000
_cell.length_b   1.000
_cell.length_c   1.000
_cell.angle_alpha   90.00
_cell.angle_beta   90.00
_cell.angle_gamma   90.00
#
_symmetry.space_group_name_H-M   'P 1'
#
loop_
_entity.id
_entity.type
_entity.pdbx_description
1 polymer ?
#
loop_
_entity_poly.entity_id
_entity_poly.type
_entity_poly.pdbx_seq_one_letter_code
_entity_poly.pdbx_strand_id
1 'polypeptide(L)'
;MSETGVDIVEGPRVETRAETPTLGIRETVPFRTMLADRDRLLAELIAWLTVHGIEPNGPFFLRLHLVDMAGLMDIEVGVESTATSDERVRPGVIPGGRYALLDYRRTSLPANRLLLKWIRDQGLSVDSHDSGDGEAFACRCEIYLTDPRTERRKKSWVVRLAFLLR
;
A
#
# COMPACT_ATOMS: atom_id res chain seq x y z
N MET A 1 22.48 -9.35 0.17
CA MET A 1 21.25 -9.68 -0.57
C MET A 1 20.82 -11.09 -0.24
N SER A 2 19.54 -11.32 0.02
CA SER A 2 19.03 -12.65 0.30
C SER A 2 18.99 -13.52 -0.97
N GLU A 3 18.92 -14.85 -0.81
CA GLU A 3 18.77 -15.79 -1.93
C GLU A 3 17.53 -15.52 -2.78
N THR A 4 16.51 -14.87 -2.23
CA THR A 4 15.27 -14.51 -2.91
C THR A 4 15.40 -13.23 -3.76
N GLY A 5 16.53 -12.53 -3.69
CA GLY A 5 16.71 -11.25 -4.36
C GLY A 5 15.99 -10.08 -3.68
N VAL A 6 15.50 -10.26 -2.45
CA VAL A 6 14.79 -9.24 -1.69
C VAL A 6 15.70 -8.68 -0.60
N ASP A 7 15.79 -7.34 -0.55
CA ASP A 7 16.48 -6.64 0.53
C ASP A 7 15.52 -6.50 1.72
N ILE A 8 15.48 -7.52 2.57
CA ILE A 8 14.56 -7.59 3.71
C ILE A 8 15.10 -6.74 4.86
N VAL A 9 14.25 -5.87 5.39
CA VAL A 9 14.52 -5.09 6.60
C VAL A 9 13.96 -5.80 7.83
N GLU A 10 12.71 -6.28 7.74
CA GLU A 10 12.06 -7.02 8.84
C GLU A 10 10.94 -7.92 8.32
N GLY A 11 10.77 -9.06 8.96
CA GLY A 11 9.72 -10.02 8.64
C GLY A 11 10.14 -11.08 7.64
N PRO A 12 9.19 -11.87 7.08
CA PRO A 12 7.71 -11.75 7.23
C PRO A 12 7.24 -12.05 8.67
N ARG A 13 6.10 -11.45 9.04
CA ARG A 13 5.46 -11.66 10.34
C ARG A 13 3.96 -11.39 10.27
N VAL A 14 3.23 -11.77 11.31
CA VAL A 14 1.81 -11.43 11.47
C VAL A 14 1.67 -10.50 12.67
N GLU A 15 0.92 -9.42 12.48
CA GLU A 15 0.56 -8.49 13.56
C GLU A 15 -0.91 -8.16 13.50
N THR A 16 -1.52 -7.98 14.67
CA THR A 16 -2.85 -7.39 14.80
C THR A 16 -2.70 -5.87 14.78
N ARG A 17 -3.47 -5.21 13.92
CA ARG A 17 -3.44 -3.76 13.77
C ARG A 17 -4.81 -3.18 14.02
N ALA A 18 -4.83 -1.99 14.63
CA ALA A 18 -6.07 -1.26 14.86
C ALA A 18 -6.56 -0.61 13.57
N GLU A 19 -7.86 -0.37 13.48
CA GLU A 19 -8.46 0.43 12.42
C GLU A 19 -7.84 1.82 12.38
N THR A 20 -7.54 2.31 11.17
CA THR A 20 -6.83 3.56 10.97
C THR A 20 -7.59 4.47 10.00
N PRO A 21 -7.95 5.70 10.40
CA PRO A 21 -8.59 6.67 9.49
C PRO A 21 -7.56 7.23 8.51
N THR A 22 -8.01 7.46 7.27
CA THR A 22 -7.15 7.91 6.18
C THR A 22 -7.81 9.00 5.34
N LEU A 23 -6.98 9.71 4.58
CA LEU A 23 -7.38 10.52 3.43
C LEU A 23 -6.67 9.98 2.21
N GLY A 24 -7.35 9.92 1.08
CA GLY A 24 -6.74 9.37 -0.13
C GLY A 24 -7.42 9.77 -1.43
N ILE A 25 -6.71 9.49 -2.52
CA ILE A 25 -7.17 9.67 -3.87
C ILE A 25 -7.21 8.29 -4.52
N ARG A 26 -8.39 7.91 -5.03
CA ARG A 26 -8.63 6.59 -5.62
C ARG A 26 -8.88 6.71 -7.11
N GLU A 27 -8.19 5.91 -7.91
CA GLU A 27 -8.31 5.89 -9.36
C GLU A 27 -8.19 4.48 -9.92
N THR A 28 -8.83 4.27 -11.07
CA THR A 28 -8.60 3.10 -11.91
C THR A 28 -7.51 3.43 -12.93
N VAL A 29 -6.44 2.62 -12.94
CA VAL A 29 -5.26 2.85 -13.80
C VAL A 29 -4.80 1.54 -14.43
N PRO A 30 -4.12 1.57 -15.61
CA PRO A 30 -3.53 0.36 -16.17
C PRO A 30 -2.41 -0.18 -15.28
N PHE A 31 -2.30 -1.50 -15.18
CA PHE A 31 -1.21 -2.12 -14.42
C PHE A 31 0.17 -1.64 -14.88
N ARG A 32 0.39 -1.56 -16.18
CA ARG A 32 1.71 -1.19 -16.76
C ARG A 32 2.17 0.22 -16.40
N THR A 33 1.26 1.14 -16.06
CA THR A 33 1.58 2.52 -15.68
C THR A 33 1.35 2.79 -14.19
N MET A 34 1.03 1.75 -13.42
CA MET A 34 0.62 1.89 -12.02
C MET A 34 1.64 2.67 -11.17
N LEU A 35 2.93 2.41 -11.33
CA LEU A 35 3.95 3.10 -10.53
C LEU A 35 4.06 4.59 -10.89
N ALA A 36 3.94 4.93 -12.17
CA ALA A 36 3.90 6.33 -12.61
C ALA A 36 2.64 7.02 -12.11
N ASP A 37 1.50 6.34 -12.17
CA ASP A 37 0.23 6.85 -11.64
C ASP A 37 0.27 7.03 -10.13
N ARG A 38 0.87 6.09 -9.41
CA ARG A 38 1.11 6.24 -7.96
C ARG A 38 1.91 7.51 -7.67
N ASP A 39 2.99 7.74 -8.41
CA ASP A 39 3.83 8.92 -8.21
C ASP A 39 3.05 10.21 -8.48
N ARG A 40 2.23 10.22 -9.50
CA ARG A 40 1.37 11.35 -9.83
C ARG A 40 0.35 11.63 -8.72
N LEU A 41 -0.34 10.60 -8.24
CA LEU A 41 -1.33 10.72 -7.17
C LEU A 41 -0.68 11.10 -5.84
N LEU A 42 0.50 10.58 -5.56
CA LEU A 42 1.25 10.94 -4.35
C LEU A 42 1.63 12.42 -4.35
N ALA A 43 2.12 12.92 -5.48
CA ALA A 43 2.44 14.34 -5.64
C ALA A 43 1.20 15.23 -5.48
N GLU A 44 0.07 14.81 -6.05
CA GLU A 44 -1.21 15.51 -5.92
C GLU A 44 -1.67 15.56 -4.46
N LEU A 45 -1.60 14.43 -3.75
CA LEU A 45 -1.99 14.36 -2.33
C LEU A 45 -1.11 15.23 -1.46
N ILE A 46 0.21 15.19 -1.66
CA ILE A 46 1.16 16.03 -0.91
C ILE A 46 0.87 17.51 -1.14
N ALA A 47 0.63 17.93 -2.39
CA ALA A 47 0.28 19.31 -2.72
C ALA A 47 -1.02 19.73 -2.06
N TRP A 48 -2.03 18.85 -2.08
CA TRP A 48 -3.33 19.09 -1.44
C TRP A 48 -3.19 19.30 0.07
N LEU A 49 -2.41 18.44 0.74
CA LEU A 49 -2.14 18.56 2.19
C LEU A 49 -1.45 19.89 2.51
N THR A 50 -0.48 20.29 1.69
CA THR A 50 0.26 21.54 1.87
C THR A 50 -0.67 22.75 1.72
N VAL A 51 -1.50 22.78 0.69
CA VAL A 51 -2.46 23.88 0.45
C VAL A 51 -3.44 24.02 1.61
N HIS A 52 -3.90 22.91 2.18
CA HIS A 52 -4.88 22.89 3.27
C HIS A 52 -4.24 22.99 4.67
N GLY A 53 -2.91 23.04 4.75
CA GLY A 53 -2.19 23.14 6.04
C GLY A 53 -2.40 21.91 6.92
N ILE A 54 -2.55 20.72 6.33
CA ILE A 54 -2.79 19.49 7.06
C ILE A 54 -1.50 18.72 7.23
N GLU A 55 -1.13 18.42 8.48
CA GLU A 55 0.00 17.53 8.79
C GLU A 55 -0.53 16.09 8.95
N PRO A 56 0.06 15.11 8.25
CA PRO A 56 -0.33 13.71 8.39
C PRO A 56 -0.14 13.18 9.82
N ASN A 57 -0.98 12.21 10.21
CA ASN A 57 -0.87 11.51 11.49
C ASN A 57 0.02 10.25 11.39
N GLY A 58 0.41 9.85 10.20
CA GLY A 58 1.22 8.67 9.96
C GLY A 58 1.70 8.58 8.52
N PRO A 59 2.14 7.39 8.07
CA PRO A 59 2.79 7.24 6.78
C PRO A 59 1.84 7.35 5.59
N PHE A 60 2.41 7.70 4.42
CA PHE A 60 1.75 7.56 3.13
C PHE A 60 1.71 6.09 2.72
N PHE A 61 0.75 5.74 1.87
CA PHE A 61 0.58 4.35 1.40
C PHE A 61 -0.02 4.30 0.00
N LEU A 62 0.19 3.15 -0.65
CA LEU A 62 -0.53 2.72 -1.83
C LEU A 62 -1.39 1.53 -1.43
N ARG A 63 -2.71 1.61 -1.66
CA ARG A 63 -3.63 0.50 -1.43
C ARG A 63 -4.11 -0.06 -2.76
N LEU A 64 -4.03 -1.36 -2.92
CA LEU A 64 -4.50 -2.08 -4.11
C LEU A 64 -5.86 -2.69 -3.79
N HIS A 65 -6.92 -2.08 -4.30
CA HIS A 65 -8.29 -2.58 -4.11
C HIS A 65 -8.61 -3.71 -5.09
N LEU A 66 -8.22 -3.56 -6.36
CA LEU A 66 -8.42 -4.56 -7.40
C LEU A 66 -7.13 -4.71 -8.20
N VAL A 67 -6.68 -5.95 -8.38
CA VAL A 67 -5.45 -6.27 -9.11
C VAL A 67 -5.79 -7.14 -10.32
N ASP A 68 -5.54 -6.59 -11.52
CA ASP A 68 -5.50 -7.33 -12.77
C ASP A 68 -4.20 -6.96 -13.49
N MET A 69 -3.21 -7.83 -13.43
CA MET A 69 -1.88 -7.56 -14.00
C MET A 69 -1.90 -7.46 -15.53
N ALA A 70 -2.95 -7.97 -16.17
CA ALA A 70 -3.14 -7.89 -17.62
C ALA A 70 -4.05 -6.73 -18.05
N GLY A 71 -4.61 -6.00 -17.11
CA GLY A 71 -5.63 -4.99 -17.41
C GLY A 71 -5.59 -3.79 -16.47
N LEU A 72 -6.72 -3.52 -15.83
CA LEU A 72 -6.92 -2.35 -14.98
C LEU A 72 -6.74 -2.68 -13.50
N MET A 73 -6.21 -1.71 -12.78
CA MET A 73 -6.04 -1.74 -11.33
C MET A 73 -6.93 -0.68 -10.70
N ASP A 74 -7.50 -0.97 -9.55
CA ASP A 74 -8.15 0.02 -8.70
C ASP A 74 -7.20 0.32 -7.55
N ILE A 75 -6.60 1.51 -7.56
CA ILE A 75 -5.60 1.91 -6.57
C ILE A 75 -6.06 3.13 -5.78
N GLU A 76 -5.50 3.26 -4.59
CA GLU A 76 -5.68 4.44 -3.75
C GLU A 76 -4.34 4.84 -3.16
N VAL A 77 -3.96 6.10 -3.36
CA VAL A 77 -2.81 6.69 -2.67
C VAL A 77 -3.35 7.52 -1.53
N GLY A 78 -2.90 7.24 -0.33
CA GLY A 78 -3.44 7.86 0.85
C GLY A 78 -2.41 8.12 1.94
N VAL A 79 -2.91 8.67 3.04
CA VAL A 79 -2.11 8.98 4.23
C VAL A 79 -2.99 8.84 5.46
N GLU A 80 -2.38 8.44 6.57
CA GLU A 80 -3.10 8.41 7.84
C GLU A 80 -3.45 9.84 8.28
N SER A 81 -4.75 10.11 8.42
CA SER A 81 -5.26 11.43 8.81
C SER A 81 -6.72 11.36 9.22
N THR A 82 -7.10 12.23 10.17
CA THR A 82 -8.50 12.45 10.58
C THR A 82 -9.05 13.78 10.08
N ALA A 83 -8.30 14.50 9.24
CA ALA A 83 -8.69 15.82 8.77
C ALA A 83 -9.91 15.77 7.83
N THR A 84 -10.54 16.91 7.62
CA THR A 84 -11.64 17.04 6.68
C THR A 84 -11.18 16.89 5.23
N SER A 85 -12.07 16.39 4.39
CA SER A 85 -11.79 16.07 2.99
C SER A 85 -12.62 16.94 2.04
N ASP A 86 -12.35 16.78 0.74
CA ASP A 86 -13.16 17.34 -0.33
C ASP A 86 -13.59 16.24 -1.32
N GLU A 87 -14.05 16.61 -2.51
CA GLU A 87 -14.52 15.63 -3.51
C GLU A 87 -13.41 14.78 -4.10
N ARG A 88 -12.18 15.31 -4.16
CA ARG A 88 -11.03 14.63 -4.77
C ARG A 88 -10.25 13.80 -3.75
N VAL A 89 -10.00 14.36 -2.58
CA VAL A 89 -9.31 13.70 -1.46
C VAL A 89 -10.37 13.29 -0.45
N ARG A 90 -10.58 12.01 -0.31
CA ARG A 90 -11.73 11.45 0.43
C ARG A 90 -11.28 10.71 1.68
N PRO A 91 -12.14 10.70 2.72
CA PRO A 91 -11.87 9.91 3.90
C PRO A 91 -12.03 8.42 3.60
N GLY A 92 -11.21 7.62 4.26
CA GLY A 92 -11.26 6.18 4.19
C GLY A 92 -10.82 5.55 5.48
N VAL A 93 -10.72 4.23 5.47
CA VAL A 93 -10.32 3.45 6.63
C VAL A 93 -9.43 2.29 6.18
N ILE A 94 -8.28 2.14 6.83
CA ILE A 94 -7.53 0.88 6.80
C ILE A 94 -8.16 0.00 7.87
N PRO A 95 -8.80 -1.12 7.51
CA PRO A 95 -9.52 -1.94 8.49
C PRO A 95 -8.59 -2.51 9.54
N GLY A 96 -9.10 -2.65 10.76
CA GLY A 96 -8.42 -3.40 11.81
C GLY A 96 -8.44 -4.89 11.52
N GLY A 97 -7.47 -5.63 12.05
CA GLY A 97 -7.39 -7.07 11.89
C GLY A 97 -5.97 -7.59 11.89
N ARG A 98 -5.81 -8.86 11.49
CA ARG A 98 -4.52 -9.51 11.40
C ARG A 98 -3.93 -9.29 10.02
N TYR A 99 -2.69 -8.81 9.98
CA TYR A 99 -1.97 -8.52 8.74
C TYR A 99 -0.69 -9.33 8.67
N ALA A 100 -0.38 -9.85 7.48
CA ALA A 100 0.95 -10.31 7.15
C ALA A 100 1.77 -9.12 6.69
N LEU A 101 2.95 -8.95 7.28
CA LEU A 101 3.83 -7.79 7.06
C LEU A 101 5.21 -8.23 6.59
N LEU A 102 5.78 -7.45 5.66
CA LEU A 102 7.17 -7.59 5.23
C LEU A 102 7.73 -6.20 4.95
N ASP A 103 8.81 -5.84 5.63
CA ASP A 103 9.51 -4.59 5.40
C ASP A 103 10.74 -4.85 4.53
N TYR A 104 10.87 -4.08 3.44
CA TYR A 104 11.93 -4.30 2.45
C TYR A 104 12.37 -2.98 1.81
N ARG A 105 13.47 -3.05 1.04
CA ARG A 105 13.93 -1.98 0.14
C ARG A 105 14.01 -2.48 -1.29
N ARG A 106 13.90 -1.57 -2.25
CA ARG A 106 14.20 -1.70 -3.67
C ARG A 106 13.17 -2.47 -4.49
N THR A 107 13.12 -3.80 -4.41
CA THR A 107 12.42 -4.62 -5.39
C THR A 107 11.04 -5.05 -4.91
N SER A 108 10.00 -4.37 -5.39
CA SER A 108 8.62 -4.59 -4.98
C SER A 108 8.08 -5.97 -5.41
N LEU A 109 8.27 -6.35 -6.67
CA LEU A 109 7.64 -7.57 -7.18
C LEU A 109 8.16 -8.84 -6.50
N PRO A 110 9.48 -9.03 -6.33
CA PRO A 110 9.99 -10.16 -5.56
C PRO A 110 9.55 -10.15 -4.10
N ALA A 111 9.44 -8.98 -3.47
CA ALA A 111 8.97 -8.85 -2.09
C ALA A 111 7.52 -9.30 -1.95
N ASN A 112 6.65 -8.90 -2.88
CA ASN A 112 5.26 -9.35 -2.93
C ASN A 112 5.15 -10.86 -3.07
N ARG A 113 5.92 -11.46 -3.99
CA ARG A 113 5.95 -12.91 -4.19
C ARG A 113 6.41 -13.65 -2.94
N LEU A 114 7.45 -13.14 -2.28
CA LEU A 114 7.98 -13.74 -1.06
C LEU A 114 6.91 -13.74 0.04
N LEU A 115 6.24 -12.62 0.26
CA LEU A 115 5.21 -12.53 1.30
C LEU A 115 4.02 -13.43 1.01
N LEU A 116 3.54 -13.46 -0.24
CA LEU A 116 2.42 -14.33 -0.64
C LEU A 116 2.77 -15.81 -0.46
N LYS A 117 3.98 -16.22 -0.81
CA LYS A 117 4.45 -17.60 -0.58
C LYS A 117 4.52 -17.91 0.91
N TRP A 118 5.08 -16.99 1.69
CA TRP A 118 5.19 -17.18 3.15
C TRP A 118 3.81 -17.35 3.79
N ILE A 119 2.83 -16.54 3.38
CA ILE A 119 1.44 -16.64 3.87
C ILE A 119 0.89 -18.05 3.61
N ARG A 120 1.05 -18.58 2.39
CA ARG A 120 0.61 -19.93 2.04
C ARG A 120 1.32 -21.01 2.86
N ASP A 121 2.64 -20.86 3.00
CA ASP A 121 3.47 -21.82 3.74
C ASP A 121 3.10 -21.88 5.23
N GLN A 122 2.55 -20.79 5.77
CA GLN A 122 2.04 -20.73 7.16
C GLN A 122 0.61 -21.27 7.29
N GLY A 123 -0.01 -21.70 6.21
CA GLY A 123 -1.42 -22.14 6.22
C GLY A 123 -2.41 -21.00 6.39
N LEU A 124 -2.00 -19.77 6.10
CA LEU A 124 -2.84 -18.58 6.18
C LEU A 124 -3.40 -18.21 4.82
N SER A 125 -4.42 -17.35 4.79
CA SER A 125 -5.04 -16.87 3.56
C SER A 125 -5.21 -15.36 3.59
N VAL A 126 -4.86 -14.71 2.48
CA VAL A 126 -5.16 -13.29 2.28
C VAL A 126 -6.67 -13.12 2.13
N ASP A 127 -7.21 -12.07 2.72
CA ASP A 127 -8.64 -11.74 2.58
C ASP A 127 -8.86 -11.09 1.20
N SER A 128 -9.16 -11.94 0.22
CA SER A 128 -9.40 -11.54 -1.16
C SER A 128 -10.39 -12.48 -1.83
N HIS A 129 -10.91 -12.05 -2.97
CA HIS A 129 -11.78 -12.89 -3.79
C HIS A 129 -11.63 -12.52 -5.27
N ASP A 130 -11.95 -13.46 -6.15
CA ASP A 130 -12.03 -13.20 -7.59
C ASP A 130 -13.34 -12.46 -7.88
N SER A 131 -13.24 -11.26 -8.43
CA SER A 131 -14.39 -10.41 -8.76
C SER A 131 -14.86 -10.57 -10.21
N GLY A 132 -14.17 -11.37 -11.02
CA GLY A 132 -14.40 -11.43 -12.46
C GLY A 132 -13.58 -10.42 -13.26
N ASP A 133 -13.26 -9.27 -12.68
CA ASP A 133 -12.43 -8.21 -13.28
C ASP A 133 -10.99 -8.23 -12.76
N GLY A 134 -10.68 -9.13 -11.84
CA GLY A 134 -9.38 -9.26 -11.18
C GLY A 134 -9.57 -9.75 -9.75
N GLU A 135 -8.50 -9.73 -8.99
CA GLU A 135 -8.53 -10.10 -7.57
C GLU A 135 -8.82 -8.86 -6.72
N ALA A 136 -9.93 -8.91 -5.98
CA ALA A 136 -10.35 -7.84 -5.07
C ALA A 136 -9.85 -8.14 -3.66
N PHE A 137 -9.12 -7.20 -3.06
CA PHE A 137 -8.54 -7.34 -1.73
C PHE A 137 -9.33 -6.53 -0.71
N ALA A 138 -9.63 -7.14 0.44
CA ALA A 138 -10.20 -6.41 1.56
C ALA A 138 -9.26 -5.30 2.04
N CYS A 139 -7.96 -5.60 2.16
CA CYS A 139 -6.93 -4.58 2.31
C CYS A 139 -5.55 -5.11 1.97
N ARG A 140 -4.92 -4.51 0.98
CA ARG A 140 -3.55 -4.81 0.56
C ARG A 140 -2.83 -3.50 0.31
N CYS A 141 -1.80 -3.21 1.11
CA CYS A 141 -1.10 -1.94 1.08
C CYS A 141 0.41 -2.09 0.91
N GLU A 142 1.00 -1.10 0.24
CA GLU A 142 2.40 -0.73 0.38
C GLU A 142 2.47 0.53 1.22
N ILE A 143 3.07 0.44 2.39
CA ILE A 143 3.17 1.56 3.34
C ILE A 143 4.59 2.09 3.30
N TYR A 144 4.74 3.38 3.05
CA TYR A 144 6.05 4.02 2.93
C TYR A 144 6.52 4.48 4.31
N LEU A 145 7.34 3.66 4.97
CA LEU A 145 7.89 3.96 6.30
C LEU A 145 8.89 5.10 6.23
N THR A 146 9.58 5.26 5.09
CA THR A 146 10.38 6.44 4.78
C THR A 146 9.46 7.50 4.18
N ASP A 147 9.54 8.72 4.69
CA ASP A 147 8.70 9.83 4.22
C ASP A 147 9.10 10.23 2.79
N PRO A 148 8.23 10.05 1.79
CA PRO A 148 8.55 10.41 0.41
C PRO A 148 8.74 11.91 0.20
N ARG A 149 8.30 12.77 1.12
CA ARG A 149 8.49 14.21 1.05
C ARG A 149 9.94 14.62 1.35
N THR A 150 10.67 13.82 2.12
CA THR A 150 12.03 14.13 2.58
C THR A 150 13.10 13.29 1.90
N GLU A 151 12.77 12.07 1.43
CA GLU A 151 13.71 11.21 0.73
C GLU A 151 13.21 10.94 -0.68
N ARG A 152 13.89 11.51 -1.68
CA ARG A 152 13.51 11.39 -3.10
C ARG A 152 14.01 10.11 -3.74
N ARG A 153 15.04 9.47 -3.17
CA ARG A 153 15.63 8.25 -3.72
C ARG A 153 14.79 7.05 -3.31
N LYS A 154 13.96 6.57 -4.23
CA LYS A 154 13.06 5.43 -3.97
C LYS A 154 13.80 4.17 -3.53
N LYS A 155 15.03 3.97 -3.99
CA LYS A 155 15.87 2.84 -3.58
C LYS A 155 16.18 2.85 -2.08
N SER A 156 16.13 4.02 -1.44
CA SER A 156 16.37 4.18 -0.01
C SER A 156 15.09 4.01 0.83
N TRP A 157 13.93 3.98 0.20
CA TRP A 157 12.67 3.85 0.94
C TRP A 157 12.55 2.47 1.58
N VAL A 158 12.22 2.46 2.85
CA VAL A 158 11.72 1.26 3.52
C VAL A 158 10.23 1.19 3.28
N VAL A 159 9.80 0.10 2.66
CA VAL A 159 8.40 -0.12 2.31
C VAL A 159 7.88 -1.31 3.09
N ARG A 160 6.72 -1.16 3.69
CA ARG A 160 6.01 -2.24 4.38
C ARG A 160 4.88 -2.75 3.51
N LEU A 161 4.95 -4.02 3.14
CA LEU A 161 3.78 -4.72 2.61
C LEU A 161 2.88 -5.11 3.77
N ALA A 162 1.58 -4.89 3.64
CA ALA A 162 0.59 -5.24 4.64
C ALA A 162 -0.63 -5.86 3.95
N PHE A 163 -0.85 -7.15 4.16
CA PHE A 163 -1.96 -7.89 3.54
C PHE A 163 -2.89 -8.37 4.64
N LEU A 164 -4.14 -7.89 4.64
CA LEU A 164 -5.15 -8.35 5.58
C LEU A 164 -5.44 -9.82 5.36
N LEU A 165 -5.43 -10.59 6.45
CA LEU A 165 -5.69 -12.02 6.46
C LEU A 165 -7.16 -12.31 6.85
N ARG A 166 -7.65 -13.44 6.38
CA ARG A 166 -8.97 -13.96 6.81
C ARG A 166 -8.95 -14.44 8.25
#